data_7548e9b497298ee26dadb0d3c0458f63
#
_entry.id   7548e9b497298ee26dadb0d3c0458f63
#
_cell.length_a   1.000
_cell.length_b   1.000
_cell.length_c   1.000
_cell.angle_alpha   90.00
_cell.angle_beta   90.00
_cell.angle_gamma   90.00
#
_symmetry.space_group_name_H-M   'P 1'
#
loop_
_entity.id
_entity.type
_entity.pdbx_description
1 polymer ?
#
loop_
_entity_poly.entity_id
_entity_poly.type
_entity_poly.pdbx_seq_one_letter_code
_entity_poly.pdbx_strand_id
1 'polypeptide(L)'
;MIRTEIDSMPSELDDLRRKIMQLEIEEMALKKEDDQLSKDRLAKLSAELAELKDKFNAMKSRWEAERGSVDEVKKIKGEIERVHGEIEAAQMALEYEKAAKLLSLIHI
;
A
#
# COMPACT_ATOMS: atom_id res chain seq x y z
N MET A 1 10.16 -7.87 8.74
CA MET A 1 10.89 -6.82 8.04
C MET A 1 9.95 -5.68 7.70
N ILE A 2 10.40 -4.46 7.95
CA ILE A 2 9.58 -3.25 7.82
C ILE A 2 9.02 -3.06 6.40
N ARG A 3 9.79 -3.38 5.37
CA ARG A 3 9.34 -3.24 3.97
C ARG A 3 8.20 -4.18 3.59
N THR A 4 8.19 -5.38 4.15
CA THR A 4 7.14 -6.36 3.89
C THR A 4 5.82 -5.94 4.52
N GLU A 5 5.88 -5.31 5.70
CA GLU A 5 4.71 -4.82 6.41
C GLU A 5 4.07 -3.61 5.73
N ILE A 6 4.85 -2.79 5.02
CA ILE A 6 4.35 -1.62 4.28
C ILE A 6 3.67 -2.04 2.97
N ASP A 7 4.22 -3.05 2.28
CA ASP A 7 3.71 -3.53 1.00
C ASP A 7 2.52 -4.47 1.12
N SER A 8 2.32 -5.08 2.29
CA SER A 8 1.21 -5.96 2.56
C SER A 8 0.38 -5.45 3.74
N MET A 9 -0.88 -5.88 3.81
CA MET A 9 -1.77 -5.52 4.91
C MET A 9 -1.18 -5.99 6.24
N PRO A 10 -1.05 -5.11 7.25
CA PRO A 10 -0.56 -5.51 8.56
C PRO A 10 -1.41 -6.62 9.17
N SER A 11 -0.77 -7.52 9.93
CA SER A 11 -1.47 -8.64 10.56
C SER A 11 -2.57 -8.19 11.51
N GLU A 12 -2.37 -7.09 12.23
CA GLU A 12 -3.39 -6.49 13.11
C GLU A 12 -4.66 -6.11 12.36
N LEU A 13 -4.49 -5.49 11.19
CA LEU A 13 -5.60 -5.07 10.35
C LEU A 13 -6.33 -6.27 9.76
N ASP A 14 -5.58 -7.30 9.36
CA ASP A 14 -6.14 -8.55 8.84
C ASP A 14 -6.91 -9.30 9.91
N ASP A 15 -6.39 -9.34 11.14
CA ASP A 15 -7.07 -9.96 12.28
C ASP A 15 -8.39 -9.27 12.59
N LEU A 16 -8.42 -7.94 12.56
CA LEU A 16 -9.64 -7.16 12.74
C LEU A 16 -10.66 -7.46 11.63
N ARG A 17 -10.22 -7.53 10.41
CA ARG A 17 -11.06 -7.87 9.27
C ARG A 17 -11.73 -9.24 9.47
N ARG A 18 -10.96 -10.23 9.88
CA ARG A 18 -11.46 -11.59 10.13
C ARG A 18 -12.46 -11.61 11.28
N LYS A 19 -12.18 -10.87 12.34
CA LYS A 19 -13.10 -10.77 13.48
C LYS A 19 -14.43 -10.15 13.07
N ILE A 20 -14.39 -9.09 12.28
CA ILE A 20 -15.57 -8.44 11.74
C ILE A 20 -16.39 -9.43 10.90
N MET A 21 -15.74 -10.19 10.03
CA MET A 21 -16.40 -11.19 9.20
C MET A 21 -17.09 -12.27 10.05
N GLN A 22 -16.42 -12.76 11.08
CA GLN A 22 -17.01 -13.72 12.01
C GLN A 22 -18.26 -13.18 12.68
N LEU A 23 -18.21 -11.93 13.17
CA LEU A 23 -19.34 -11.30 13.82
C LEU A 23 -20.49 -11.00 12.85
N GLU A 24 -20.17 -10.66 11.61
CA GLU A 24 -21.18 -10.46 10.58
C GLU A 24 -21.92 -11.74 10.24
N ILE A 25 -21.23 -12.87 10.21
CA ILE A 25 -21.85 -14.18 10.00
C ILE A 25 -22.81 -14.50 11.18
N GLU A 26 -22.34 -14.26 12.40
CA GLU A 26 -23.17 -14.46 13.60
C GLU A 26 -24.39 -13.54 13.59
N GLU A 27 -24.21 -12.29 13.18
CA GLU A 27 -25.30 -11.32 13.05
C GLU A 27 -26.37 -11.81 12.08
N MET A 28 -25.98 -12.32 10.93
CA MET A 28 -26.91 -12.86 9.95
C MET A 28 -27.71 -14.04 10.52
N ALA A 29 -27.05 -14.90 11.27
CA ALA A 29 -27.71 -16.04 11.91
C ALA A 29 -28.71 -15.59 12.99
N LEU A 30 -28.31 -14.62 13.82
CA LEU A 30 -29.17 -14.11 14.90
C LEU A 30 -30.41 -13.37 14.38
N LYS A 31 -30.28 -12.71 13.22
CA LYS A 31 -31.43 -12.00 12.61
C LYS A 31 -32.56 -12.92 12.20
N LYS A 32 -32.29 -14.20 12.04
CA LYS A 32 -33.29 -15.22 11.69
C LYS A 32 -34.03 -15.77 12.91
N GLU A 33 -33.58 -15.45 14.11
CA GLU A 33 -34.14 -15.92 15.36
C GLU A 33 -35.12 -14.90 15.98
N ASP A 34 -36.18 -15.38 16.60
CA ASP A 34 -37.24 -14.53 17.18
C ASP A 34 -37.22 -14.46 18.72
N ASP A 35 -36.42 -15.30 19.38
CA ASP A 35 -36.39 -15.35 20.84
C ASP A 35 -35.65 -14.15 21.44
N GLN A 36 -36.02 -13.82 22.69
CA GLN A 36 -35.47 -12.65 23.36
C GLN A 36 -33.97 -12.73 23.59
N LEU A 37 -33.46 -13.93 23.89
CA LEU A 37 -32.02 -14.13 24.11
C LEU A 37 -31.23 -13.79 22.88
N SER A 38 -31.69 -14.23 21.70
CA SER A 38 -31.06 -13.93 20.41
C SER A 38 -31.11 -12.45 20.07
N LYS A 39 -32.23 -11.79 20.37
CA LYS A 39 -32.39 -10.34 20.17
C LYS A 39 -31.41 -9.55 21.04
N ASP A 40 -31.24 -9.96 22.31
CA ASP A 40 -30.31 -9.32 23.24
C ASP A 40 -28.86 -9.51 22.76
N ARG A 41 -28.52 -10.73 22.31
CA ARG A 41 -27.20 -11.02 21.76
C ARG A 41 -26.95 -10.20 20.50
N LEU A 42 -27.96 -10.08 19.64
CA LEU A 42 -27.87 -9.29 18.42
C LEU A 42 -27.58 -7.81 18.71
N ALA A 43 -28.24 -7.24 19.70
CA ALA A 43 -28.01 -5.85 20.09
C ALA A 43 -26.56 -5.62 20.54
N LYS A 44 -26.04 -6.51 21.39
CA LYS A 44 -24.66 -6.45 21.85
C LYS A 44 -23.66 -6.62 20.70
N LEU A 45 -23.94 -7.58 19.84
CA LEU A 45 -23.11 -7.89 18.68
C LEU A 45 -23.04 -6.72 17.71
N SER A 46 -24.19 -6.08 17.45
CA SER A 46 -24.25 -4.93 16.55
C SER A 46 -23.43 -3.74 17.06
N ALA A 47 -23.47 -3.51 18.38
CA ALA A 47 -22.65 -2.47 19.00
C ALA A 47 -21.16 -2.79 18.88
N GLU A 48 -20.77 -4.03 19.14
CA GLU A 48 -19.40 -4.50 19.02
C GLU A 48 -18.90 -4.38 17.57
N LEU A 49 -19.74 -4.77 16.60
CA LEU A 49 -19.43 -4.64 15.18
C LEU A 49 -19.19 -3.20 14.78
N ALA A 50 -20.02 -2.28 15.25
CA ALA A 50 -19.86 -0.85 14.94
C ALA A 50 -18.51 -0.33 15.44
N GLU A 51 -18.13 -0.70 16.67
CA GLU A 51 -16.84 -0.32 17.24
C GLU A 51 -15.66 -0.89 16.45
N LEU A 52 -15.74 -2.18 16.09
CA LEU A 52 -14.69 -2.85 15.33
C LEU A 52 -14.54 -2.28 13.93
N LYS A 53 -15.65 -1.97 13.28
CA LYS A 53 -15.62 -1.35 11.94
C LYS A 53 -15.01 0.04 11.99
N ASP A 54 -15.32 0.84 12.99
CA ASP A 54 -14.72 2.16 13.15
C ASP A 54 -13.22 2.06 13.37
N LYS A 55 -12.79 1.13 14.22
CA LYS A 55 -11.38 0.88 14.48
C LYS A 55 -10.66 0.40 13.22
N PHE A 56 -11.28 -0.52 12.50
CA PHE A 56 -10.74 -1.03 11.24
C PHE A 56 -10.56 0.09 10.21
N ASN A 57 -11.57 0.91 10.04
CA ASN A 57 -11.53 2.02 9.06
C ASN A 57 -10.44 3.03 9.41
N ALA A 58 -10.29 3.37 10.70
CA ALA A 58 -9.25 4.29 11.15
C ALA A 58 -7.84 3.73 10.89
N MET A 59 -7.63 2.44 11.22
CA MET A 59 -6.34 1.78 10.99
C MET A 59 -6.03 1.63 9.52
N LYS A 60 -7.03 1.27 8.72
CA LYS A 60 -6.90 1.11 7.28
C LYS A 60 -6.53 2.44 6.61
N SER A 61 -7.19 3.51 6.99
CA SER A 61 -6.90 4.86 6.46
C SER A 61 -5.46 5.27 6.76
N ARG A 62 -5.00 4.99 7.98
CA ARG A 62 -3.62 5.29 8.38
C ARG A 62 -2.61 4.47 7.56
N TRP A 63 -2.87 3.19 7.41
CA TRP A 63 -2.03 2.30 6.62
C TRP A 63 -1.95 2.73 5.16
N GLU A 64 -3.08 3.07 4.56
CA GLU A 64 -3.14 3.54 3.16
C GLU A 64 -2.38 4.85 2.97
N ALA A 65 -2.47 5.77 3.95
CA ALA A 65 -1.75 7.03 3.91
C ALA A 65 -0.23 6.80 3.99
N GLU A 66 0.21 5.92 4.87
CA GLU A 66 1.62 5.56 5.01
C GLU A 66 2.15 4.87 3.74
N ARG A 67 1.37 3.95 3.19
CA ARG A 67 1.71 3.26 1.96
C ARG A 67 1.80 4.23 0.78
N GLY A 68 0.86 5.16 0.68
CA GLY A 68 0.85 6.17 -0.36
C GLY A 68 2.10 7.05 -0.33
N SER A 69 2.54 7.44 0.87
CA SER A 69 3.77 8.20 1.04
C SER A 69 5.00 7.43 0.58
N VAL A 70 5.08 6.14 0.90
CA VAL A 70 6.19 5.27 0.48
C VAL A 70 6.20 5.11 -1.04
N ASP A 71 5.03 4.89 -1.65
CA ASP A 71 4.90 4.74 -3.10
C ASP A 71 5.33 6.01 -3.83
N GLU A 72 5.00 7.18 -3.28
CA GLU A 72 5.40 8.46 -3.85
C GLU A 72 6.91 8.65 -3.80
N VAL A 73 7.55 8.29 -2.69
CA VAL A 73 9.01 8.34 -2.56
C VAL A 73 9.68 7.40 -3.57
N LYS A 74 9.16 6.21 -3.75
CA LYS A 74 9.67 5.25 -4.74
C LYS A 74 9.56 5.80 -6.16
N LYS A 75 8.46 6.46 -6.47
CA LYS A 75 8.23 7.08 -7.77
C LYS A 75 9.24 8.18 -8.05
N ILE A 76 9.47 9.05 -7.07
CA ILE A 76 10.43 10.14 -7.18
C ILE A 76 11.85 9.59 -7.37
N LYS A 77 12.23 8.57 -6.61
CA LYS A 77 13.54 7.92 -6.77
C LYS A 77 13.72 7.34 -8.16
N GLY A 78 12.67 6.69 -8.69
CA GLY A 78 12.68 6.17 -10.05
C GLY A 78 12.89 7.25 -11.10
N GLU A 79 12.25 8.40 -10.93
CA GLU A 79 12.41 9.54 -11.83
C GLU A 79 13.83 10.11 -11.77
N ILE A 80 14.41 10.20 -10.58
CA ILE A 80 15.79 10.64 -10.41
C ILE A 80 16.75 9.70 -11.13
N GLU A 81 16.59 8.39 -10.96
CA GLU A 81 17.43 7.39 -11.63
C GLU A 81 17.31 7.48 -13.15
N ARG A 82 16.08 7.69 -13.64
CA ARG A 82 15.84 7.85 -15.07
C ARG A 82 16.59 9.07 -15.62
N VAL A 83 16.49 10.20 -14.93
CA VAL A 83 17.16 11.44 -15.33
C VAL A 83 18.68 11.28 -15.29
N HIS A 84 19.20 10.63 -14.25
CA HIS A 84 20.63 10.31 -14.15
C HIS A 84 21.11 9.47 -15.33
N GLY A 85 20.33 8.45 -15.69
CA GLY A 85 20.62 7.60 -16.85
C GLY A 85 20.66 8.39 -18.15
N GLU A 86 19.72 9.33 -18.33
CA GLU A 86 19.68 10.19 -19.52
C GLU A 86 20.89 11.12 -19.58
N ILE A 87 21.29 11.67 -18.44
CA ILE A 87 22.48 12.54 -18.36
C ILE A 87 23.74 11.74 -18.70
N GLU A 88 23.91 10.56 -18.13
CA GLU A 88 25.05 9.69 -18.42
C GLU A 88 25.12 9.30 -19.90
N ALA A 89 23.97 8.95 -20.47
CA ALA A 89 23.90 8.59 -21.89
C ALA A 89 24.29 9.79 -22.79
N ALA A 90 23.81 10.97 -22.44
CA ALA A 90 24.15 12.19 -23.17
C ALA A 90 25.64 12.53 -23.08
N GLN A 91 26.24 12.35 -21.90
CA GLN A 91 27.66 12.57 -21.69
C GLN A 91 28.49 11.58 -22.49
N MET A 92 28.11 10.31 -22.50
CA MET A 92 28.80 9.29 -23.29
C MET A 92 28.71 9.57 -24.78
N ALA A 93 27.57 10.01 -25.28
CA ALA A 93 27.39 10.37 -26.69
C ALA A 93 28.29 11.56 -27.07
N LEU A 94 28.38 12.56 -26.20
CA LEU A 94 29.23 13.72 -26.44
C LEU A 94 30.71 13.35 -26.48
N GLU A 95 31.17 12.51 -25.57
CA GLU A 95 32.55 12.01 -25.52
C GLU A 95 32.87 11.19 -26.78
N TYR A 96 31.90 10.37 -27.20
CA TYR A 96 32.04 9.57 -28.41
C TYR A 96 32.22 10.45 -29.65
N GLU A 97 31.44 11.52 -29.76
CA GLU A 97 31.58 12.49 -30.85
C GLU A 97 32.94 13.18 -30.86
N LYS A 98 33.41 13.59 -29.66
CA LYS A 98 34.73 14.22 -29.53
C LYS A 98 35.85 13.27 -29.96
N ALA A 99 35.77 12.01 -29.54
CA ALA A 99 36.74 10.99 -29.90
C ALA A 99 36.75 10.77 -31.43
N ALA A 100 35.58 10.70 -32.05
CA ALA A 100 35.45 10.53 -33.49
C ALA A 100 36.05 11.71 -34.24
N LYS A 101 35.84 12.93 -33.79
CA LYS A 101 36.43 14.13 -34.40
C LYS A 101 37.95 14.14 -34.29
N LEU A 102 38.49 13.74 -33.13
CA LEU A 102 39.94 13.66 -32.94
C LEU A 102 40.57 12.61 -33.84
N LEU A 103 39.94 11.47 -33.99
CA LEU A 103 40.41 10.42 -34.91
C LEU A 103 40.36 10.87 -36.36
N SER A 104 39.32 11.60 -36.73
CA SER A 104 39.21 12.16 -38.07
C SER A 104 40.32 13.15 -38.37
N LEU A 105 40.68 13.98 -37.40
CA LEU A 105 41.79 14.93 -37.52
C LEU A 105 43.16 14.25 -37.66
N ILE A 106 43.34 13.14 -36.97
CA ILE A 106 44.58 12.36 -37.01
C ILE A 106 44.78 11.67 -38.37
N HIS A 107 43.70 11.28 -39.01
CA HIS A 107 43.73 10.60 -40.31
C HIS A 107 43.96 11.53 -41.52
N ILE A 108 43.83 12.81 -41.29
CA ILE A 108 44.14 13.81 -42.32
C ILE A 108 45.63 14.18 -42.25
#